data_4da2f17038e61bcba7b09f9872b29a84
#
_entry.id   4da2f17038e61bcba7b09f9872b29a84
#
_cell.length_a   1.000
_cell.length_b   1.000
_cell.length_c   1.000
_cell.angle_alpha   90.00
_cell.angle_beta   90.00
_cell.angle_gamma   90.00
#
_symmetry.space_group_name_H-M   'P 1'
#
loop_
_entity.id
_entity.type
_entity.pdbx_description
1 polymer ?
#
loop_
_entity_poly.entity_id
_entity_poly.type
_entity_poly.pdbx_seq_one_letter_code
_entity_poly.pdbx_strand_id
1 'polypeptide(L)'
;MSGRGYLPLILVGAAILLFSMAAFTVRETELALKFRFGEIVQSSYEPGLHFLTPFVNNVVKFDKRILSEDYPAEQFLTSEGKILRINFFVKWRISDVSRFYQSTAGGSEEVANRRLGEIVKDGIKGVIARRTIQQVVAADRSEFLGEVLKIAGGNVGNLGISLVDVRVKTIELPEEVSESVFNRMRQDFARQAAQLRAEGSAVSERTRAEADRQRTEILAEAYRQAEIVRGEGDAAAADIYAKAYGRNPEFYSFYRGMQAYRRSLGKQGDVLVIAPDGEFFKYLKDPGR
;
A
#
# COMPACT_ATOMS: atom_id res chain seq x y z
N MET A 1 9.11 60.20 72.36
CA MET A 1 8.38 58.99 72.02
C MET A 1 9.11 58.32 70.86
N SER A 2 9.58 57.18 71.11
CA SER A 2 10.72 56.47 70.53
C SER A 2 10.46 55.83 69.18
N GLY A 3 10.82 56.49 68.11
CA GLY A 3 10.85 55.90 66.77
C GLY A 3 11.89 54.82 66.57
N ARG A 4 12.74 54.48 67.55
CA ARG A 4 13.82 53.54 67.51
C ARG A 4 13.39 52.04 67.58
N GLY A 5 12.15 51.80 68.09
CA GLY A 5 11.65 50.39 68.22
C GLY A 5 11.13 49.74 66.91
N TYR A 6 10.76 50.57 65.91
CA TYR A 6 10.18 50.03 64.65
C TYR A 6 11.22 49.85 63.60
N LEU A 7 12.43 50.39 63.78
CA LEU A 7 13.52 50.27 62.79
C LEU A 7 13.94 48.80 62.47
N PRO A 8 14.12 47.92 63.50
CA PRO A 8 14.44 46.51 63.17
C PRO A 8 13.28 45.76 62.48
N LEU A 9 12.03 46.13 62.83
CA LEU A 9 10.86 45.52 62.19
C LEU A 9 10.69 45.96 60.77
N ILE A 10 11.00 47.20 60.41
CA ILE A 10 11.05 47.72 59.03
C ILE A 10 12.19 47.06 58.26
N LEU A 11 13.37 46.87 58.86
CA LEU A 11 14.51 46.18 58.20
C LEU A 11 14.20 44.71 57.91
N VAL A 12 13.55 43.99 58.83
CA VAL A 12 13.12 42.61 58.61
C VAL A 12 12.05 42.52 57.50
N GLY A 13 11.08 43.43 57.55
CA GLY A 13 10.06 43.53 56.49
C GLY A 13 10.69 43.79 55.09
N ALA A 14 11.61 44.73 55.02
CA ALA A 14 12.35 45.04 53.78
C ALA A 14 13.20 43.86 53.30
N ALA A 15 13.88 43.15 54.20
CA ALA A 15 14.63 41.95 53.89
C ALA A 15 13.76 40.80 53.34
N ILE A 16 12.59 40.56 53.94
CA ILE A 16 11.62 39.58 53.45
C ILE A 16 11.10 39.95 52.06
N LEU A 17 10.80 41.26 51.87
CA LEU A 17 10.31 41.77 50.61
C LEU A 17 11.39 41.62 49.50
N LEU A 18 12.64 41.96 49.78
CA LEU A 18 13.76 41.77 48.86
C LEU A 18 14.01 40.30 48.56
N PHE A 19 13.92 39.43 49.56
CA PHE A 19 14.05 37.98 49.34
C PHE A 19 12.91 37.42 48.50
N SER A 20 11.68 37.87 48.71
CA SER A 20 10.54 37.51 47.87
C SER A 20 10.69 37.98 46.42
N MET A 21 11.27 39.16 46.21
CA MET A 21 11.56 39.65 44.85
C MET A 21 12.77 38.96 44.18
N ALA A 22 13.66 38.36 44.98
CA ALA A 22 14.84 37.69 44.51
C ALA A 22 14.57 36.23 44.04
N ALA A 23 13.50 35.62 44.52
CA ALA A 23 13.17 34.22 44.23
C ALA A 23 12.21 34.11 43.03
N PHE A 24 12.52 33.24 42.08
CA PHE A 24 11.63 32.85 41.01
C PHE A 24 11.65 31.34 40.79
N THR A 25 10.53 30.80 40.39
CA THR A 25 10.37 29.36 40.15
C THR A 25 10.23 29.11 38.66
N VAL A 26 10.98 28.11 38.12
CA VAL A 26 10.86 27.61 36.76
C VAL A 26 10.10 26.29 36.81
N ARG A 27 8.99 26.20 36.12
CA ARG A 27 8.21 24.96 36.00
C ARG A 27 8.86 24.03 34.97
N GLU A 28 8.56 22.75 35.00
CA GLU A 28 9.04 21.77 34.06
C GLU A 28 8.59 22.04 32.62
N THR A 29 7.47 22.76 32.48
CA THR A 29 6.88 23.19 31.21
C THR A 29 7.43 24.53 30.71
N GLU A 30 8.30 25.20 31.49
CA GLU A 30 8.83 26.53 31.17
C GLU A 30 10.33 26.49 30.86
N LEU A 31 10.73 27.36 29.98
CA LEU A 31 12.13 27.71 29.73
C LEU A 31 12.35 29.13 30.23
N ALA A 32 13.44 29.42 30.93
CA ALA A 32 13.72 30.72 31.48
C ALA A 32 15.01 31.30 30.89
N LEU A 33 14.96 32.59 30.56
CA LEU A 33 16.08 33.38 30.05
C LEU A 33 16.35 34.54 30.99
N LYS A 34 17.56 34.59 31.53
CA LYS A 34 17.95 35.66 32.48
C LYS A 34 18.77 36.72 31.75
N PHE A 35 18.35 37.95 31.94
CA PHE A 35 19.00 39.17 31.45
C PHE A 35 19.66 39.91 32.58
N ARG A 36 20.78 40.52 32.27
CA ARG A 36 21.43 41.52 33.08
C ARG A 36 21.69 42.79 32.21
N PHE A 37 21.06 43.88 32.58
CA PHE A 37 21.10 45.14 31.81
C PHE A 37 20.79 44.99 30.32
N GLY A 38 19.90 44.02 29.96
CA GLY A 38 19.51 43.74 28.58
C GLY A 38 20.36 42.70 27.88
N GLU A 39 21.48 42.24 28.46
CA GLU A 39 22.27 41.15 27.91
C GLU A 39 21.90 39.79 28.45
N ILE A 40 21.91 38.77 27.60
CA ILE A 40 21.59 37.38 27.98
C ILE A 40 22.78 36.82 28.77
N VAL A 41 22.54 36.51 30.05
CA VAL A 41 23.57 35.94 30.95
C VAL A 41 23.44 34.43 31.05
N GLN A 42 22.20 33.92 31.09
CA GLN A 42 21.95 32.50 31.26
C GLN A 42 20.66 32.12 30.57
N SER A 43 20.73 31.04 29.77
CA SER A 43 19.60 30.57 28.93
C SER A 43 19.11 29.17 29.27
N SER A 44 19.78 28.46 30.22
CA SER A 44 19.41 27.12 30.61
C SER A 44 19.20 27.08 32.12
N TYR A 45 17.94 26.90 32.50
CA TYR A 45 17.52 26.68 33.89
C TYR A 45 16.85 25.33 34.03
N GLU A 46 17.26 24.56 35.02
CA GLU A 46 16.53 23.36 35.41
C GLU A 46 15.25 23.75 36.13
N PRO A 47 14.20 22.92 36.10
CA PRO A 47 13.00 23.14 36.89
C PRO A 47 13.31 23.25 38.38
N GLY A 48 12.75 24.25 39.04
CA GLY A 48 12.98 24.44 40.46
C GLY A 48 12.99 25.90 40.87
N LEU A 49 13.43 26.17 42.12
CA LEU A 49 13.55 27.47 42.71
C LEU A 49 14.94 28.05 42.38
N HIS A 50 14.96 29.25 41.83
CA HIS A 50 16.17 29.99 41.50
C HIS A 50 16.15 31.38 42.09
N PHE A 51 17.33 31.98 42.21
CA PHE A 51 17.50 33.31 42.76
C PHE A 51 18.07 34.28 41.72
N LEU A 52 17.59 35.48 41.73
CA LEU A 52 18.08 36.60 40.92
C LEU A 52 18.42 37.79 41.82
N THR A 53 19.30 38.67 41.32
CA THR A 53 19.51 39.96 41.98
C THR A 53 18.43 40.93 41.52
N PRO A 54 17.53 41.36 42.44
CA PRO A 54 16.48 42.34 42.13
C PRO A 54 17.06 43.59 41.51
N PHE A 55 16.32 44.24 40.61
CA PHE A 55 16.66 45.49 39.91
C PHE A 55 17.77 45.38 38.88
N VAL A 56 18.66 44.39 38.95
CA VAL A 56 19.77 44.20 38.02
C VAL A 56 19.45 43.14 36.97
N ASN A 57 18.77 42.08 37.42
CA ASN A 57 18.43 40.94 36.58
C ASN A 57 16.94 40.92 36.29
N ASN A 58 16.60 40.55 35.05
CA ASN A 58 15.22 40.28 34.63
C ASN A 58 15.15 38.86 34.06
N VAL A 59 14.02 38.17 34.27
CA VAL A 59 13.79 36.80 33.77
C VAL A 59 12.55 36.79 32.89
N VAL A 60 12.70 36.29 31.67
CA VAL A 60 11.59 36.06 30.75
C VAL A 60 11.39 34.55 30.63
N LYS A 61 10.14 34.11 30.69
CA LYS A 61 9.76 32.70 30.63
C LYS A 61 9.08 32.40 29.33
N PHE A 62 9.35 31.22 28.79
CA PHE A 62 8.79 30.72 27.54
C PHE A 62 8.21 29.33 27.74
N ASP A 63 7.22 28.93 26.93
CA ASP A 63 6.64 27.60 26.98
C ASP A 63 7.57 26.56 26.32
N LYS A 64 7.87 25.48 27.04
CA LYS A 64 8.71 24.35 26.55
C LYS A 64 7.87 23.31 25.80
N ARG A 65 6.56 23.35 25.94
CA ARG A 65 5.64 22.39 25.35
C ARG A 65 5.66 22.48 23.82
N ILE A 66 5.08 21.48 23.19
CA ILE A 66 4.85 21.47 21.75
C ILE A 66 3.67 22.42 21.47
N LEU A 67 3.94 23.47 20.72
CA LEU A 67 2.96 24.41 20.22
C LEU A 67 2.44 23.94 18.87
N SER A 68 1.19 24.22 18.57
CA SER A 68 0.55 23.88 17.29
C SER A 68 -0.03 25.15 16.67
N GLU A 69 0.34 25.40 15.44
CA GLU A 69 -0.14 26.57 14.69
C GLU A 69 -0.79 26.13 13.39
N ASP A 70 -1.96 26.69 13.12
CA ASP A 70 -2.76 26.43 11.91
C ASP A 70 -2.51 27.54 10.87
N TYR A 71 -2.19 27.14 9.66
CA TYR A 71 -2.02 28.07 8.55
C TYR A 71 -3.19 27.98 7.56
N PRO A 72 -3.71 29.13 7.13
CA PRO A 72 -4.82 29.16 6.17
C PRO A 72 -4.43 28.51 4.84
N ALA A 73 -5.46 28.26 3.99
CA ALA A 73 -5.25 27.71 2.67
C ALA A 73 -4.39 28.62 1.80
N GLU A 74 -3.26 28.11 1.38
CA GLU A 74 -2.32 28.78 0.49
C GLU A 74 -2.31 28.09 -0.88
N GLN A 75 -1.98 28.86 -1.91
CA GLN A 75 -1.94 28.37 -3.29
C GLN A 75 -0.53 27.88 -3.65
N PHE A 76 -0.46 26.67 -4.17
CA PHE A 76 0.79 26.03 -4.61
C PHE A 76 0.66 25.57 -6.05
N LEU A 77 1.71 25.81 -6.85
CA LEU A 77 1.77 25.43 -8.25
C LEU A 77 2.46 24.07 -8.39
N THR A 78 1.82 23.12 -9.07
CA THR A 78 2.38 21.80 -9.39
C THR A 78 3.32 21.87 -10.61
N SER A 79 4.06 20.77 -10.86
CA SER A 79 4.91 20.61 -12.05
C SER A 79 4.14 20.75 -13.38
N GLU A 80 2.83 20.53 -13.37
CA GLU A 80 1.93 20.65 -14.52
C GLU A 80 1.35 22.06 -14.69
N GLY A 81 1.78 23.03 -13.87
CA GLY A 81 1.22 24.39 -13.90
C GLY A 81 -0.21 24.50 -13.35
N LYS A 82 -0.65 23.52 -12.55
CA LYS A 82 -1.96 23.53 -11.89
C LYS A 82 -1.85 24.06 -10.47
N ILE A 83 -2.83 24.84 -10.06
CA ILE A 83 -2.89 25.42 -8.71
C ILE A 83 -3.61 24.45 -7.77
N LEU A 84 -2.99 24.20 -6.61
CA LEU A 84 -3.59 23.49 -5.47
C LEU A 84 -3.72 24.44 -4.30
N ARG A 85 -4.83 24.40 -3.59
CA ARG A 85 -5.05 25.09 -2.33
C ARG A 85 -4.83 24.11 -1.19
N ILE A 86 -3.86 24.39 -0.31
CA ILE A 86 -3.47 23.48 0.75
C ILE A 86 -3.51 24.19 2.08
N ASN A 87 -4.25 23.60 3.03
CA ASN A 87 -4.23 23.95 4.43
C ASN A 87 -3.26 23.02 5.15
N PHE A 88 -2.44 23.57 6.01
CA PHE A 88 -1.52 22.79 6.81
C PHE A 88 -1.43 23.34 8.24
N PHE A 89 -0.98 22.48 9.16
CA PHE A 89 -0.62 22.88 10.51
C PHE A 89 0.77 22.38 10.85
N VAL A 90 1.40 23.09 11.75
CA VAL A 90 2.77 22.84 12.17
C VAL A 90 2.82 22.65 13.67
N LYS A 91 3.51 21.60 14.11
CA LYS A 91 3.87 21.39 15.51
C LYS A 91 5.34 21.68 15.71
N TRP A 92 5.62 22.56 16.64
CA TRP A 92 6.97 23.02 16.91
C TRP A 92 7.21 23.23 18.39
N ARG A 93 8.44 23.31 18.81
CA ARG A 93 8.84 23.65 20.16
C ARG A 93 10.11 24.50 20.15
N ILE A 94 10.32 25.24 21.22
CA ILE A 94 11.56 26.00 21.43
C ILE A 94 12.66 24.99 21.81
N SER A 95 13.75 24.96 21.03
CA SER A 95 14.92 24.14 21.29
C SER A 95 16.07 24.93 21.90
N ASP A 96 16.24 26.19 21.47
CA ASP A 96 17.25 27.12 21.97
C ASP A 96 16.58 28.47 22.29
N VAL A 97 16.40 28.74 23.57
CA VAL A 97 15.69 29.94 24.03
C VAL A 97 16.45 31.23 23.69
N SER A 98 17.79 31.18 23.69
CA SER A 98 18.64 32.35 23.40
C SER A 98 18.47 32.74 21.94
N ARG A 99 18.61 31.80 21.02
CA ARG A 99 18.37 32.03 19.58
C ARG A 99 16.94 32.44 19.29
N PHE A 100 15.98 31.78 19.96
CA PHE A 100 14.57 32.11 19.81
C PHE A 100 14.29 33.56 20.19
N TYR A 101 14.80 34.03 21.33
CA TYR A 101 14.65 35.42 21.76
C TYR A 101 15.23 36.41 20.76
N GLN A 102 16.47 36.14 20.27
CA GLN A 102 17.16 37.01 19.33
C GLN A 102 16.50 37.07 17.96
N SER A 103 15.98 35.92 17.49
CA SER A 103 15.39 35.79 16.14
C SER A 103 13.95 36.25 16.04
N THR A 104 13.20 36.28 17.18
CA THR A 104 11.74 36.52 17.21
C THR A 104 11.37 37.82 17.89
N ALA A 105 12.18 38.84 17.74
CA ALA A 105 11.94 40.21 18.30
C ALA A 105 11.61 40.20 19.83
N GLY A 106 12.46 39.51 20.61
CA GLY A 106 12.26 39.42 22.06
C GLY A 106 11.40 38.24 22.52
N GLY A 107 11.30 37.19 21.70
CA GLY A 107 10.59 35.95 22.05
C GLY A 107 9.09 35.98 21.74
N SER A 108 8.67 36.78 20.78
CA SER A 108 7.29 36.83 20.33
C SER A 108 6.91 35.55 19.55
N GLU A 109 5.95 34.80 20.07
CA GLU A 109 5.40 33.62 19.40
C GLU A 109 4.72 33.97 18.07
N GLU A 110 4.10 35.15 17.97
CA GLU A 110 3.47 35.61 16.73
C GLU A 110 4.51 35.82 15.61
N VAL A 111 5.67 36.42 15.93
CA VAL A 111 6.77 36.59 14.99
C VAL A 111 7.36 35.24 14.61
N ALA A 112 7.49 34.34 15.59
CA ALA A 112 7.95 32.98 15.36
C ALA A 112 7.02 32.22 14.39
N ASN A 113 5.73 32.23 14.66
CA ASN A 113 4.71 31.56 13.83
C ASN A 113 4.70 32.09 12.40
N ARG A 114 4.77 33.41 12.22
CA ARG A 114 4.83 34.01 10.89
C ARG A 114 6.06 33.54 10.10
N ARG A 115 7.25 33.61 10.70
CA ARG A 115 8.51 33.17 10.05
C ARG A 115 8.52 31.68 9.79
N LEU A 116 8.03 30.88 10.75
CA LEU A 116 7.91 29.45 10.60
C LEU A 116 6.95 29.08 9.46
N GLY A 117 5.82 29.78 9.36
CA GLY A 117 4.89 29.61 8.25
C GLY A 117 5.51 29.83 6.89
N GLU A 118 6.31 30.89 6.73
CA GLU A 118 7.02 31.17 5.47
C GLU A 118 8.03 30.07 5.12
N ILE A 119 8.82 29.61 6.09
CA ILE A 119 9.82 28.55 5.87
C ILE A 119 9.15 27.22 5.48
N VAL A 120 8.07 26.86 6.18
CA VAL A 120 7.33 25.63 5.88
C VAL A 120 6.59 25.73 4.55
N LYS A 121 6.01 26.89 4.25
CA LYS A 121 5.38 27.18 2.95
C LYS A 121 6.37 27.03 1.80
N ASP A 122 7.58 27.56 1.93
CA ASP A 122 8.62 27.41 0.92
C ASP A 122 9.06 25.95 0.79
N GLY A 123 9.16 25.21 1.90
CA GLY A 123 9.40 23.77 1.89
C GLY A 123 8.33 23.00 1.12
N ILE A 124 7.06 23.25 1.42
CA ILE A 124 5.90 22.65 0.73
C ILE A 124 5.92 23.01 -0.75
N LYS A 125 6.17 24.28 -1.08
CA LYS A 125 6.27 24.76 -2.48
C LYS A 125 7.36 24.02 -3.24
N GLY A 126 8.53 23.83 -2.65
CA GLY A 126 9.65 23.12 -3.26
C GLY A 126 9.36 21.65 -3.56
N VAL A 127 8.56 20.99 -2.72
CA VAL A 127 8.15 19.60 -2.91
C VAL A 127 7.03 19.49 -3.96
N ILE A 128 6.02 20.35 -3.91
CA ILE A 128 4.87 20.33 -4.82
C ILE A 128 5.26 20.70 -6.25
N ALA A 129 6.17 21.68 -6.43
CA ALA A 129 6.60 22.10 -7.74
C ALA A 129 7.27 21.00 -8.59
N ARG A 130 7.70 19.91 -7.95
CA ARG A 130 8.32 18.75 -8.62
C ARG A 130 7.35 17.60 -8.88
N ARG A 131 6.11 17.70 -8.39
CA ARG A 131 5.11 16.61 -8.41
C ARG A 131 3.91 16.98 -9.25
N THR A 132 3.30 15.97 -9.85
CA THR A 132 2.00 16.12 -10.52
C THR A 132 0.88 16.11 -9.49
N ILE A 133 -0.33 16.58 -9.87
CA ILE A 133 -1.51 16.50 -9.00
C ILE A 133 -1.76 15.07 -8.53
N GLN A 134 -1.67 14.10 -9.44
CA GLN A 134 -1.87 12.69 -9.11
C GLN A 134 -0.88 12.20 -8.07
N GLN A 135 0.39 12.57 -8.21
CA GLN A 135 1.42 12.24 -7.24
C GLN A 135 1.20 12.91 -5.87
N VAL A 136 0.72 14.15 -5.85
CA VAL A 136 0.43 14.84 -4.57
C VAL A 136 -0.79 14.24 -3.86
N VAL A 137 -1.82 13.84 -4.61
CA VAL A 137 -3.07 13.27 -4.05
C VAL A 137 -2.91 11.79 -3.70
N ALA A 138 -2.17 11.02 -4.52
CA ALA A 138 -1.97 9.57 -4.36
C ALA A 138 -0.71 9.22 -3.56
N ALA A 139 0.23 10.16 -3.34
CA ALA A 139 1.44 9.91 -2.58
C ALA A 139 1.11 9.46 -1.15
N ASP A 140 1.89 8.53 -0.66
CA ASP A 140 1.89 8.23 0.77
C ASP A 140 2.22 9.53 1.52
N ARG A 141 1.23 10.00 2.30
CA ARG A 141 1.33 11.25 3.06
C ARG A 141 2.58 11.33 3.93
N SER A 142 3.09 10.17 4.36
CA SER A 142 4.28 10.07 5.21
C SER A 142 5.57 10.49 4.48
N GLU A 143 5.74 10.08 3.23
CA GLU A 143 6.92 10.41 2.42
C GLU A 143 6.96 11.89 2.07
N PHE A 144 5.82 12.44 1.61
CA PHE A 144 5.69 13.86 1.31
C PHE A 144 6.04 14.74 2.51
N LEU A 145 5.48 14.42 3.69
CA LEU A 145 5.72 15.16 4.92
C LEU A 145 7.15 15.02 5.43
N GLY A 146 7.75 13.84 5.28
CA GLY A 146 9.16 13.61 5.61
C GLY A 146 10.12 14.49 4.79
N GLU A 147 9.83 14.69 3.49
CA GLU A 147 10.62 15.56 2.62
C GLU A 147 10.45 17.04 3.02
N VAL A 148 9.23 17.48 3.32
CA VAL A 148 8.97 18.84 3.81
C VAL A 148 9.68 19.09 5.13
N LEU A 149 9.61 18.16 6.09
CA LEU A 149 10.30 18.26 7.38
C LEU A 149 11.80 18.37 7.22
N LYS A 150 12.38 17.63 6.29
CA LYS A 150 13.83 17.66 6.01
C LYS A 150 14.26 19.02 5.43
N ILE A 151 13.49 19.57 4.49
CA ILE A 151 13.79 20.85 3.85
C ILE A 151 13.59 22.01 4.82
N ALA A 152 12.45 22.05 5.51
CA ALA A 152 12.11 23.11 6.44
C ALA A 152 12.94 23.05 7.72
N GLY A 153 13.21 21.85 8.26
CA GLY A 153 13.93 21.65 9.52
C GLY A 153 15.33 22.25 9.55
N GLY A 154 16.05 22.22 8.41
CA GLY A 154 17.37 22.85 8.28
C GLY A 154 17.33 24.37 8.48
N ASN A 155 16.30 25.05 8.01
CA ASN A 155 16.14 26.49 8.08
C ASN A 155 15.55 26.96 9.41
N VAL A 156 14.70 26.16 10.03
CA VAL A 156 14.04 26.50 11.29
C VAL A 156 14.99 26.49 12.49
N GLY A 157 16.06 25.69 12.45
CA GLY A 157 17.07 25.64 13.51
C GLY A 157 17.73 27.01 13.79
N ASN A 158 17.83 27.88 12.80
CA ASN A 158 18.35 29.23 12.95
C ASN A 158 17.45 30.14 13.81
N LEU A 159 16.16 29.79 13.93
CA LEU A 159 15.21 30.50 14.79
C LEU A 159 15.22 30.01 16.23
N GLY A 160 16.05 29.03 16.60
CA GLY A 160 16.00 28.39 17.90
C GLY A 160 14.78 27.49 18.12
N ILE A 161 14.13 27.06 17.04
CA ILE A 161 12.91 26.26 17.02
C ILE A 161 13.24 24.87 16.46
N SER A 162 12.66 23.87 17.05
CA SER A 162 12.65 22.49 16.53
C SER A 162 11.27 22.18 15.94
N LEU A 163 11.24 21.84 14.67
CA LEU A 163 10.04 21.38 13.98
C LEU A 163 9.78 19.94 14.40
N VAL A 164 8.60 19.68 14.98
CA VAL A 164 8.21 18.35 15.47
C VAL A 164 7.41 17.61 14.42
N ASP A 165 6.44 18.28 13.80
CA ASP A 165 5.56 17.67 12.80
C ASP A 165 4.98 18.76 11.89
N VAL A 166 4.75 18.38 10.64
CA VAL A 166 4.00 19.19 9.67
C VAL A 166 2.93 18.30 9.08
N ARG A 167 1.69 18.75 9.07
CA ARG A 167 0.60 17.97 8.46
C ARG A 167 -0.27 18.83 7.58
N VAL A 168 -0.62 18.24 6.45
CA VAL A 168 -1.62 18.81 5.56
C VAL A 168 -3.02 18.40 6.07
N LYS A 169 -3.89 19.40 6.24
CA LYS A 169 -5.31 19.19 6.62
C LYS A 169 -6.14 18.86 5.39
N THR A 170 -6.08 19.74 4.39
CA THR A 170 -6.92 19.65 3.19
C THR A 170 -6.10 20.04 1.97
N ILE A 171 -6.31 19.31 0.87
CA ILE A 171 -5.82 19.65 -0.46
C ILE A 171 -7.07 19.86 -1.32
N GLU A 172 -7.26 21.07 -1.80
CA GLU A 172 -8.40 21.44 -2.64
C GLU A 172 -7.90 21.85 -4.03
N LEU A 173 -8.63 21.42 -5.04
CA LEU A 173 -8.45 21.93 -6.38
C LEU A 173 -9.42 23.12 -6.59
N PRO A 174 -8.98 24.20 -7.25
CA PRO A 174 -9.91 25.26 -7.67
C PRO A 174 -11.05 24.66 -8.52
N GLU A 175 -12.27 25.12 -8.30
CA GLU A 175 -13.47 24.58 -8.99
C GLU A 175 -13.35 24.59 -10.50
N GLU A 176 -12.72 25.64 -11.07
CA GLU A 176 -12.54 25.83 -12.51
C GLU A 176 -11.73 24.71 -13.21
N VAL A 177 -10.84 24.06 -12.49
CA VAL A 177 -10.00 22.98 -13.03
C VAL A 177 -10.37 21.59 -12.50
N SER A 178 -11.18 21.56 -11.45
CA SER A 178 -11.56 20.33 -10.74
C SER A 178 -12.25 19.32 -11.67
N GLU A 179 -13.25 19.76 -12.42
CA GLU A 179 -14.03 18.88 -13.31
C GLU A 179 -13.16 18.30 -14.44
N SER A 180 -12.32 19.11 -15.06
CA SER A 180 -11.42 18.67 -16.13
C SER A 180 -10.38 17.64 -15.63
N VAL A 181 -9.85 17.85 -14.43
CA VAL A 181 -8.90 16.91 -13.79
C VAL A 181 -9.58 15.60 -13.43
N PHE A 182 -10.76 15.65 -12.80
CA PHE A 182 -11.51 14.44 -12.47
C PHE A 182 -11.94 13.65 -13.70
N ASN A 183 -12.36 14.32 -14.78
CA ASN A 183 -12.70 13.67 -16.03
C ASN A 183 -11.48 12.97 -16.65
N ARG A 184 -10.33 13.63 -16.65
CA ARG A 184 -9.06 13.02 -17.12
C ARG A 184 -8.66 11.82 -16.28
N MET A 185 -8.69 11.95 -14.96
CA MET A 185 -8.39 10.83 -14.05
C MET A 185 -9.36 9.65 -14.29
N ARG A 186 -10.65 9.92 -14.46
CA ARG A 186 -11.66 8.88 -14.76
C ARG A 186 -11.35 8.16 -16.06
N GLN A 187 -10.95 8.90 -17.11
CA GLN A 187 -10.57 8.32 -18.40
C GLN A 187 -9.27 7.48 -18.29
N ASP A 188 -8.29 7.95 -17.52
CA ASP A 188 -7.04 7.22 -17.30
C ASP A 188 -7.28 5.89 -16.56
N PHE A 189 -8.09 5.93 -15.49
CA PHE A 189 -8.49 4.71 -14.79
C PHE A 189 -9.34 3.78 -15.67
N ALA A 190 -10.21 4.32 -16.49
CA ALA A 190 -10.99 3.50 -17.42
C ALA A 190 -10.09 2.81 -18.46
N ARG A 191 -9.05 3.51 -18.97
CA ARG A 191 -8.06 2.92 -19.88
C ARG A 191 -7.25 1.81 -19.20
N GLN A 192 -6.74 2.06 -18.00
CA GLN A 192 -6.00 1.05 -17.23
C GLN A 192 -6.86 -0.19 -16.93
N ALA A 193 -8.11 0.02 -16.52
CA ALA A 193 -9.04 -1.07 -16.27
C ALA A 193 -9.38 -1.86 -17.55
N ALA A 194 -9.50 -1.18 -18.71
CA ALA A 194 -9.69 -1.85 -20.00
C ALA A 194 -8.46 -2.67 -20.39
N GLN A 195 -7.27 -2.13 -20.21
CA GLN A 195 -6.02 -2.83 -20.48
C GLN A 195 -5.88 -4.09 -19.61
N LEU A 196 -6.07 -3.96 -18.29
CA LEU A 196 -5.98 -5.10 -17.38
C LEU A 196 -7.01 -6.20 -17.70
N ARG A 197 -8.23 -5.79 -18.09
CA ARG A 197 -9.24 -6.76 -18.55
C ARG A 197 -8.85 -7.45 -19.83
N ALA A 198 -8.29 -6.73 -20.80
CA ALA A 198 -7.82 -7.30 -22.06
C ALA A 198 -6.65 -8.27 -21.84
N GLU A 199 -5.69 -7.92 -20.99
CA GLU A 199 -4.59 -8.80 -20.58
C GLU A 199 -5.10 -10.05 -19.87
N GLY A 200 -6.03 -9.90 -18.93
CA GLY A 200 -6.66 -11.02 -18.23
C GLY A 200 -7.44 -11.94 -19.18
N SER A 201 -8.16 -11.38 -20.15
CA SER A 201 -8.83 -12.17 -21.20
C SER A 201 -7.85 -12.94 -22.08
N ALA A 202 -6.76 -12.30 -22.52
CA ALA A 202 -5.74 -12.94 -23.34
C ALA A 202 -5.02 -14.08 -22.59
N VAL A 203 -4.72 -13.87 -21.30
CA VAL A 203 -4.12 -14.92 -20.46
C VAL A 203 -5.10 -16.08 -20.29
N SER A 204 -6.38 -15.80 -20.01
CA SER A 204 -7.42 -16.83 -19.87
C SER A 204 -7.58 -17.65 -21.15
N GLU A 205 -7.62 -17.01 -22.32
CA GLU A 205 -7.75 -17.69 -23.60
C GLU A 205 -6.53 -18.55 -23.90
N ARG A 206 -5.32 -18.05 -23.66
CA ARG A 206 -4.08 -18.83 -23.80
C ARG A 206 -4.07 -20.04 -22.88
N THR A 207 -4.48 -19.88 -21.62
CA THR A 207 -4.52 -20.99 -20.67
C THR A 207 -5.54 -22.04 -21.07
N ARG A 208 -6.72 -21.62 -21.59
CA ARG A 208 -7.74 -22.57 -22.11
C ARG A 208 -7.22 -23.32 -23.35
N ALA A 209 -6.66 -22.61 -24.31
CA ALA A 209 -6.11 -23.21 -25.51
C ALA A 209 -5.00 -24.24 -25.20
N GLU A 210 -4.13 -23.91 -24.24
CA GLU A 210 -3.09 -24.85 -23.81
C GLU A 210 -3.68 -26.07 -23.09
N ALA A 211 -4.68 -25.91 -22.25
CA ALA A 211 -5.37 -27.01 -21.59
C ALA A 211 -6.11 -27.90 -22.59
N ASP A 212 -6.79 -27.31 -23.57
CA ASP A 212 -7.46 -28.07 -24.65
C ASP A 212 -6.48 -28.82 -25.53
N ARG A 213 -5.31 -28.23 -25.84
CA ARG A 213 -4.23 -28.92 -26.54
C ARG A 213 -3.73 -30.13 -25.75
N GLN A 214 -3.42 -29.93 -24.47
CA GLN A 214 -2.94 -31.00 -23.59
C GLN A 214 -3.98 -32.12 -23.45
N ARG A 215 -5.26 -31.75 -23.29
CA ARG A 215 -6.36 -32.71 -23.26
C ARG A 215 -6.42 -33.56 -24.55
N THR A 216 -6.29 -32.90 -25.69
CA THR A 216 -6.31 -33.57 -26.99
C THR A 216 -5.13 -34.54 -27.14
N GLU A 217 -3.93 -34.13 -26.76
CA GLU A 217 -2.73 -34.95 -26.75
C GLU A 217 -2.85 -36.18 -25.84
N ILE A 218 -3.35 -35.97 -24.60
CA ILE A 218 -3.55 -37.07 -23.64
C ILE A 218 -4.59 -38.07 -24.16
N LEU A 219 -5.70 -37.57 -24.71
CA LEU A 219 -6.73 -38.46 -25.27
C LEU A 219 -6.23 -39.23 -26.47
N ALA A 220 -5.51 -38.57 -27.39
CA ALA A 220 -4.93 -39.22 -28.55
C ALA A 220 -3.93 -40.32 -28.16
N GLU A 221 -3.08 -40.05 -27.19
CA GLU A 221 -2.11 -41.03 -26.69
C GLU A 221 -2.82 -42.21 -25.98
N ALA A 222 -3.85 -41.93 -25.19
CA ALA A 222 -4.65 -42.97 -24.55
C ALA A 222 -5.37 -43.87 -25.59
N TYR A 223 -5.95 -43.26 -26.63
CA TYR A 223 -6.53 -44.03 -27.75
C TYR A 223 -5.50 -44.87 -28.48
N ARG A 224 -4.34 -44.30 -28.78
CA ARG A 224 -3.22 -45.05 -29.41
C ARG A 224 -2.84 -46.26 -28.57
N GLN A 225 -2.65 -46.10 -27.26
CA GLN A 225 -2.30 -47.17 -26.34
C GLN A 225 -3.42 -48.24 -26.27
N ALA A 226 -4.68 -47.80 -26.20
CA ALA A 226 -5.82 -48.70 -26.17
C ALA A 226 -5.92 -49.56 -27.44
N GLU A 227 -5.66 -48.95 -28.61
CA GLU A 227 -5.63 -49.71 -29.89
C GLU A 227 -4.45 -50.69 -29.99
N ILE A 228 -3.28 -50.32 -29.46
CA ILE A 228 -2.12 -51.24 -29.39
C ILE A 228 -2.49 -52.45 -28.51
N VAL A 229 -2.99 -52.20 -27.28
CA VAL A 229 -3.36 -53.30 -26.38
C VAL A 229 -4.49 -54.17 -26.95
N ARG A 230 -5.46 -53.54 -27.64
CA ARG A 230 -6.52 -54.27 -28.33
C ARG A 230 -5.94 -55.14 -29.45
N GLY A 231 -5.03 -54.57 -30.29
CA GLY A 231 -4.37 -55.28 -31.37
C GLY A 231 -3.51 -56.45 -30.86
N GLU A 232 -2.79 -56.25 -29.77
CA GLU A 232 -2.01 -57.31 -29.11
C GLU A 232 -2.92 -58.39 -28.56
N GLY A 233 -4.07 -58.02 -27.94
CA GLY A 233 -5.09 -58.96 -27.47
C GLY A 233 -5.72 -59.75 -28.59
N ASP A 234 -6.06 -59.08 -29.68
CA ASP A 234 -6.63 -59.76 -30.87
C ASP A 234 -5.60 -60.68 -31.54
N ALA A 235 -4.34 -60.28 -31.65
CA ALA A 235 -3.28 -61.13 -32.17
C ALA A 235 -3.04 -62.35 -31.29
N ALA A 236 -2.99 -62.16 -29.97
CA ALA A 236 -2.85 -63.26 -29.01
C ALA A 236 -4.05 -64.24 -29.09
N ALA A 237 -5.27 -63.70 -29.18
CA ALA A 237 -6.45 -64.53 -29.37
C ALA A 237 -6.44 -65.33 -30.67
N ALA A 238 -6.06 -64.67 -31.78
CA ALA A 238 -5.93 -65.31 -33.06
C ALA A 238 -4.88 -66.46 -33.04
N ASP A 239 -3.73 -66.20 -32.37
CA ASP A 239 -2.67 -67.23 -32.23
C ASP A 239 -3.17 -68.44 -31.39
N ILE A 240 -3.84 -68.16 -30.26
CA ILE A 240 -4.47 -69.23 -29.43
C ILE A 240 -5.49 -70.02 -30.24
N TYR A 241 -6.36 -69.35 -30.99
CA TYR A 241 -7.34 -70.00 -31.84
C TYR A 241 -6.65 -70.85 -32.98
N ALA A 242 -5.69 -70.28 -33.65
CA ALA A 242 -4.95 -70.98 -34.69
C ALA A 242 -4.28 -72.25 -34.15
N LYS A 243 -3.63 -72.17 -32.99
CA LYS A 243 -3.01 -73.32 -32.32
C LYS A 243 -4.03 -74.38 -31.87
N ALA A 244 -5.14 -73.94 -31.34
CA ALA A 244 -6.19 -74.86 -30.85
C ALA A 244 -6.92 -75.54 -31.99
N TYR A 245 -7.27 -74.84 -33.03
CA TYR A 245 -8.10 -75.33 -34.11
C TYR A 245 -7.25 -76.02 -35.19
N GLY A 246 -5.96 -75.69 -35.32
CA GLY A 246 -5.03 -76.40 -36.18
C GLY A 246 -4.81 -77.85 -35.80
N ARG A 247 -5.18 -78.26 -34.59
CA ARG A 247 -5.14 -79.62 -34.13
C ARG A 247 -6.17 -80.52 -34.81
N ASN A 248 -7.35 -79.98 -35.18
CA ASN A 248 -8.41 -80.66 -35.88
C ASN A 248 -9.19 -79.67 -36.77
N PRO A 249 -8.72 -79.44 -38.03
CA PRO A 249 -9.33 -78.46 -38.93
C PRO A 249 -10.75 -78.84 -39.36
N GLU A 250 -11.09 -80.07 -39.38
CA GLU A 250 -12.41 -80.52 -39.78
C GLU A 250 -13.46 -80.21 -38.67
N PHE A 251 -13.14 -80.46 -37.40
CA PHE A 251 -13.97 -80.10 -36.30
C PHE A 251 -14.13 -78.56 -36.18
N TYR A 252 -13.04 -77.82 -36.49
CA TYR A 252 -13.14 -76.35 -36.46
C TYR A 252 -14.06 -75.82 -37.56
N SER A 253 -13.96 -76.32 -38.76
CA SER A 253 -14.87 -75.94 -39.83
C SER A 253 -16.34 -76.23 -39.50
N PHE A 254 -16.61 -77.38 -38.92
CA PHE A 254 -17.94 -77.70 -38.40
C PHE A 254 -18.41 -76.69 -37.28
N TYR A 255 -17.57 -76.50 -36.30
CA TYR A 255 -17.90 -75.63 -35.18
C TYR A 255 -18.16 -74.15 -35.60
N ARG A 256 -17.29 -73.65 -36.53
CA ARG A 256 -17.51 -72.29 -37.08
C ARG A 256 -18.75 -72.22 -37.97
N GLY A 257 -19.03 -73.21 -38.70
CA GLY A 257 -20.26 -73.35 -39.50
C GLY A 257 -21.50 -73.24 -38.57
N MET A 258 -21.49 -74.00 -37.49
CA MET A 258 -22.58 -73.97 -36.50
C MET A 258 -22.71 -72.62 -35.77
N GLN A 259 -21.59 -71.98 -35.45
CA GLN A 259 -21.64 -70.62 -34.89
C GLN A 259 -22.15 -69.59 -35.91
N ALA A 260 -21.77 -69.69 -37.16
CA ALA A 260 -22.24 -68.81 -38.23
C ALA A 260 -23.78 -69.00 -38.41
N TYR A 261 -24.24 -70.24 -38.40
CA TYR A 261 -25.67 -70.52 -38.44
C TYR A 261 -26.41 -69.90 -37.29
N ARG A 262 -25.91 -70.02 -36.03
CA ARG A 262 -26.52 -69.44 -34.83
C ARG A 262 -26.58 -67.93 -34.84
N ARG A 263 -25.60 -67.27 -35.50
CA ARG A 263 -25.55 -65.79 -35.61
C ARG A 263 -26.40 -65.27 -36.76
N SER A 264 -26.48 -66.02 -37.85
CA SER A 264 -27.16 -65.61 -39.09
C SER A 264 -28.63 -66.05 -39.10
N LEU A 265 -28.94 -67.14 -38.44
CA LEU A 265 -30.29 -67.78 -38.43
C LEU A 265 -30.88 -67.63 -37.02
N GLY A 266 -31.94 -66.89 -36.80
CA GLY A 266 -32.62 -66.91 -35.51
C GLY A 266 -33.10 -65.61 -34.96
N LYS A 267 -33.31 -64.60 -35.75
CA LYS A 267 -34.10 -63.46 -35.37
C LYS A 267 -35.56 -63.71 -35.71
N GLN A 268 -36.46 -63.47 -34.75
CA GLN A 268 -37.90 -63.59 -34.97
C GLN A 268 -38.34 -62.67 -36.11
N GLY A 269 -38.87 -63.22 -37.21
CA GLY A 269 -39.36 -62.44 -38.35
C GLY A 269 -38.52 -62.51 -39.61
N ASP A 270 -37.34 -63.15 -39.59
CA ASP A 270 -36.51 -63.26 -40.77
C ASP A 270 -37.05 -64.37 -41.71
N VAL A 271 -37.29 -64.00 -42.95
CA VAL A 271 -37.60 -64.96 -44.03
C VAL A 271 -36.33 -65.32 -44.75
N LEU A 272 -35.92 -66.55 -44.62
CA LEU A 272 -34.67 -67.01 -45.23
C LEU A 272 -34.97 -67.73 -46.55
N VAL A 273 -34.50 -67.16 -47.67
CA VAL A 273 -34.53 -67.83 -48.97
C VAL A 273 -33.11 -68.42 -49.22
N ILE A 274 -32.99 -69.70 -49.13
CA ILE A 274 -31.72 -70.39 -49.20
C ILE A 274 -31.64 -71.19 -50.52
N ALA A 275 -30.50 -70.98 -51.24
CA ALA A 275 -30.05 -71.97 -52.28
C ALA A 275 -29.18 -73.01 -51.56
N PRO A 276 -29.58 -74.24 -51.44
CA PRO A 276 -28.95 -75.27 -50.60
C PRO A 276 -27.60 -75.77 -51.12
N ASP A 277 -27.11 -75.29 -52.24
CA ASP A 277 -25.96 -75.89 -52.97
C ASP A 277 -24.63 -75.18 -52.61
N GLY A 278 -24.63 -74.21 -51.75
CA GLY A 278 -23.42 -73.50 -51.27
C GLY A 278 -22.66 -74.29 -50.21
N GLU A 279 -21.34 -74.12 -50.16
CA GLU A 279 -20.44 -74.68 -49.13
C GLU A 279 -20.82 -74.34 -47.69
N PHE A 280 -21.48 -73.19 -47.50
CA PHE A 280 -21.99 -72.72 -46.23
C PHE A 280 -23.07 -73.68 -45.65
N PHE A 281 -23.90 -74.36 -46.48
CA PHE A 281 -24.97 -75.26 -46.03
C PHE A 281 -24.55 -76.73 -46.06
N LYS A 282 -23.27 -77.04 -46.27
CA LYS A 282 -22.70 -78.43 -46.39
C LYS A 282 -23.12 -79.28 -45.19
N TYR A 283 -23.02 -78.78 -43.97
CA TYR A 283 -23.34 -79.49 -42.75
C TYR A 283 -24.86 -79.51 -42.40
N LEU A 284 -25.67 -78.69 -43.08
CA LEU A 284 -27.10 -78.69 -42.95
C LEU A 284 -27.74 -79.79 -43.86
N LYS A 285 -27.06 -80.03 -44.97
CA LYS A 285 -27.49 -80.98 -45.98
C LYS A 285 -26.99 -82.44 -45.72
N ASP A 286 -25.83 -82.56 -45.10
CA ASP A 286 -25.28 -83.86 -44.69
C ASP A 286 -24.70 -83.72 -43.27
N PRO A 287 -25.47 -84.06 -42.23
CA PRO A 287 -25.11 -83.94 -40.82
C PRO A 287 -24.01 -84.92 -40.38
N GLY A 288 -23.24 -85.53 -41.32
CA GLY A 288 -22.10 -86.39 -41.06
C GLY A 288 -22.42 -87.67 -40.32
N ARG A 289 -22.21 -88.73 -40.89
CA ARG A 289 -22.16 -90.06 -40.20
C ARG A 289 -20.97 -90.04 -39.23
#